data_61e607d93be4492c7bff03459f12c883
#
_entry.id   61e607d93be4492c7bff03459f12c883
#
_cell.length_a   1.000
_cell.length_b   1.000
_cell.length_c   1.000
_cell.angle_alpha   90.00
_cell.angle_beta   90.00
_cell.angle_gamma   90.00
#
_symmetry.space_group_name_H-M   'P 1'
#
loop_
_entity.id
_entity.type
_entity.pdbx_description
1 polymer ?
#
loop_
_entity_poly.entity_id
_entity_poly.type
_entity_poly.pdbx_seq_one_letter_code
_entity_poly.pdbx_strand_id
1 'polypeptide(L)'
;LGTLSLPWKLTGDASSYILVWLTGYGAFLAPILGIMLCDYFLIRNKTLMLEDLYSTDTNGEYFFTNGVNYKAMLAFAIGIFANLPGFLHAVRILPSSMLPACLAMAYDCAWFVGVFFGGVAHFVLYTFF
;
A
#
# COMPACT_ATOMS: atom_id res chain seq x y z
N LEU A 1 11.40 11.70 -18.45
CA LEU A 1 11.91 11.01 -17.24
C LEU A 1 12.15 9.51 -17.49
N GLY A 2 11.26 8.80 -18.23
CA GLY A 2 11.41 7.37 -18.54
C GLY A 2 12.68 7.00 -19.31
N THR A 3 13.21 7.89 -20.15
CA THR A 3 14.46 7.69 -20.90
C THR A 3 15.70 7.87 -20.02
N LEU A 4 15.62 8.63 -18.93
CA LEU A 4 16.72 8.84 -17.98
C LEU A 4 17.02 7.60 -17.12
N SER A 5 16.06 6.70 -16.96
CA SER A 5 16.25 5.43 -16.26
C SER A 5 17.04 4.38 -17.04
N LEU A 6 17.48 4.72 -18.28
CA LEU A 6 18.31 3.87 -19.14
C LEU A 6 17.82 2.39 -19.19
N PRO A 7 16.53 2.14 -19.50
CA PRO A 7 15.96 0.80 -19.41
C PRO A 7 16.70 -0.24 -20.26
N TRP A 8 17.36 0.19 -21.34
CA TRP A 8 18.17 -0.70 -22.19
C TRP A 8 19.50 -1.17 -21.57
N LYS A 9 20.01 -0.49 -20.53
CA LYS A 9 21.17 -0.99 -19.77
C LYS A 9 20.79 -2.05 -18.74
N LEU A 10 19.52 -2.12 -18.37
CA LEU A 10 18.95 -3.06 -17.42
C LEU A 10 18.49 -4.36 -18.11
N THR A 11 18.54 -4.43 -19.45
CA THR A 11 18.05 -5.56 -20.25
C THR A 11 18.95 -6.81 -20.20
N GLY A 12 20.12 -6.76 -19.55
CA GLY A 12 20.90 -7.97 -19.28
C GLY A 12 20.15 -9.02 -18.45
N ASP A 13 19.25 -8.54 -17.53
CA ASP A 13 18.34 -9.34 -16.71
C ASP A 13 16.92 -8.75 -16.77
N ALA A 14 16.40 -8.50 -17.97
CA ALA A 14 15.14 -7.78 -18.20
C ALA A 14 13.95 -8.38 -17.45
N SER A 15 13.87 -9.71 -17.34
CA SER A 15 12.82 -10.41 -16.60
C SER A 15 12.89 -10.12 -15.11
N SER A 16 14.08 -10.11 -14.53
CA SER A 16 14.29 -9.81 -13.12
C SER A 16 13.91 -8.36 -12.78
N TYR A 17 14.31 -7.40 -13.63
CA TYR A 17 13.99 -5.99 -13.47
C TYR A 17 12.48 -5.73 -13.52
N ILE A 18 11.79 -6.28 -14.52
CA ILE A 18 10.33 -6.12 -14.67
C ILE A 18 9.60 -6.72 -13.47
N LEU A 19 9.99 -7.90 -13.01
CA LEU A 19 9.38 -8.55 -11.86
C LEU A 19 9.56 -7.75 -10.57
N VAL A 20 10.76 -7.21 -10.32
CA VAL A 20 11.03 -6.36 -9.14
C VAL A 20 10.16 -5.11 -9.15
N TRP A 21 10.04 -4.44 -10.29
CA TRP A 21 9.17 -3.28 -10.43
C TRP A 21 7.69 -3.61 -10.26
N LEU A 22 7.23 -4.69 -10.87
CA LEU A 22 5.84 -5.12 -10.80
C LEU A 22 5.45 -5.49 -9.36
N THR A 23 6.32 -6.21 -8.65
CA THR A 23 6.11 -6.54 -7.23
C THR A 23 6.14 -5.26 -6.37
N GLY A 24 7.03 -4.31 -6.67
CA GLY A 24 7.08 -3.00 -6.02
C GLY A 24 5.77 -2.23 -6.17
N TYR A 25 5.22 -2.13 -7.37
CA TYR A 25 3.89 -1.53 -7.58
C TYR A 25 2.80 -2.25 -6.80
N GLY A 26 2.83 -3.59 -6.79
CA GLY A 26 1.92 -4.40 -5.99
C GLY A 26 1.99 -4.05 -4.50
N ALA A 27 3.20 -3.90 -3.96
CA ALA A 27 3.43 -3.53 -2.57
C ALA A 27 2.86 -2.15 -2.20
N PHE A 28 2.83 -1.20 -3.14
CA PHE A 28 2.21 0.12 -2.95
C PHE A 28 0.68 0.10 -3.09
N LEU A 29 0.15 -0.65 -4.04
CA LEU A 29 -1.30 -0.68 -4.31
C LEU A 29 -2.06 -1.55 -3.30
N ALA A 30 -1.42 -2.57 -2.76
CA ALA A 30 -2.04 -3.51 -1.84
C ALA A 30 -2.62 -2.86 -0.56
N PRO A 31 -1.91 -1.96 0.15
CA PRO A 31 -2.47 -1.27 1.30
C PRO A 31 -3.71 -0.45 0.98
N ILE A 32 -3.78 0.17 -0.20
CA ILE A 32 -4.96 0.93 -0.65
C ILE A 32 -6.17 0.00 -0.73
N LEU A 33 -6.00 -1.16 -1.37
CA LEU A 33 -7.06 -2.17 -1.44
C LEU A 33 -7.49 -2.63 -0.03
N GLY A 34 -6.54 -2.88 0.86
CA GLY A 34 -6.80 -3.27 2.25
C GLY A 34 -7.63 -2.24 3.00
N ILE A 35 -7.28 -0.95 2.86
CA ILE A 35 -8.02 0.17 3.45
C ILE A 35 -9.44 0.24 2.88
N MET A 36 -9.58 0.16 1.55
CA MET A 36 -10.90 0.20 0.89
C MET A 36 -11.81 -0.95 1.31
N LEU A 37 -11.28 -2.17 1.39
CA LEU A 37 -12.04 -3.34 1.84
C LEU A 37 -12.46 -3.18 3.30
N CYS A 38 -11.55 -2.73 4.16
CA CYS A 38 -11.83 -2.49 5.57
C CYS A 38 -12.90 -1.41 5.75
N ASP A 39 -12.77 -0.28 5.05
CA ASP A 39 -13.75 0.81 5.13
C ASP A 39 -15.13 0.34 4.68
N TYR A 40 -15.22 -0.35 3.54
CA TYR A 40 -16.48 -0.78 2.98
C TYR A 40 -17.17 -1.89 3.79
N PHE A 41 -16.43 -2.95 4.17
CA PHE A 41 -17.03 -4.12 4.80
C PHE A 41 -17.16 -4.01 6.32
N LEU A 42 -16.16 -3.44 6.99
CA LEU A 42 -16.09 -3.42 8.45
C LEU A 42 -16.60 -2.12 9.05
N ILE A 43 -16.31 -0.98 8.44
CA ILE A 43 -16.68 0.33 8.99
C ILE A 43 -18.07 0.73 8.52
N ARG A 44 -18.32 0.70 7.22
CA ARG A 44 -19.58 1.16 6.61
C ARG A 44 -20.65 0.07 6.45
N ASN A 45 -20.34 -1.19 6.81
CA ASN A 45 -21.28 -2.31 6.72
C ASN A 45 -21.98 -2.40 5.35
N LYS A 46 -21.23 -2.18 4.26
CA LYS A 46 -21.70 -2.22 2.86
C LYS A 46 -22.72 -1.13 2.50
N THR A 47 -22.87 -0.09 3.30
CA THR A 47 -23.73 1.05 3.00
C THR A 47 -22.90 2.23 2.52
N LEU A 48 -23.14 2.69 1.30
CA LEU A 48 -22.51 3.86 0.70
C LEU A 48 -23.56 4.97 0.59
N MET A 49 -23.31 6.12 1.19
CA MET A 49 -24.13 7.32 1.00
C MET A 49 -23.71 7.98 -0.32
N LEU A 50 -24.39 7.62 -1.40
CA LEU A 50 -24.06 8.11 -2.74
C LEU A 50 -24.23 9.64 -2.87
N GLU A 51 -25.19 10.22 -2.17
CA GLU A 51 -25.42 11.67 -2.18
C GLU A 51 -24.21 12.43 -1.61
N ASP A 52 -23.66 11.97 -0.50
CA ASP A 52 -22.50 12.58 0.14
C ASP A 52 -21.20 12.36 -0.65
N LEU A 53 -21.10 11.26 -1.41
CA LEU A 53 -19.92 10.94 -2.20
C LEU A 53 -19.70 11.95 -3.34
N TYR A 54 -20.78 12.54 -3.86
CA TYR A 54 -20.76 13.53 -4.96
C TYR A 54 -20.99 14.96 -4.48
N SER A 55 -21.25 15.16 -3.18
CA SER A 55 -21.42 16.49 -2.62
C SER A 55 -20.07 17.12 -2.28
N THR A 56 -19.94 18.41 -2.53
CA THR A 56 -18.78 19.22 -2.12
C THR A 56 -19.02 19.93 -0.78
N ASP A 57 -20.09 19.55 -0.06
CA ASP A 57 -20.43 20.14 1.23
C ASP A 57 -19.38 19.77 2.28
N THR A 58 -18.93 20.79 2.99
CA THR A 58 -17.95 20.65 4.09
C THR A 58 -18.46 19.83 5.29
N ASN A 59 -19.78 19.63 5.36
CA ASN A 59 -20.43 18.82 6.40
C ASN A 59 -20.68 17.35 5.97
N GLY A 60 -20.32 16.98 4.74
CA GLY A 60 -20.48 15.62 4.22
C GLY A 60 -19.58 14.61 4.95
N GLU A 61 -20.07 13.39 5.14
CA GLU A 61 -19.33 12.30 5.84
C GLU A 61 -17.99 11.96 5.16
N TYR A 62 -17.87 12.18 3.85
CA TYR A 62 -16.65 11.94 3.06
C TYR A 62 -15.72 13.15 2.96
N PHE A 63 -16.09 14.30 3.52
CA PHE A 63 -15.24 15.49 3.45
C PHE A 63 -14.02 15.40 4.39
N PHE A 64 -14.07 14.54 5.43
CA PHE A 64 -13.02 14.35 6.42
C PHE A 64 -12.44 15.69 6.93
N THR A 65 -11.13 15.78 7.07
CA THR A 65 -10.44 17.01 7.49
C THR A 65 -9.87 17.72 6.26
N ASN A 66 -10.57 18.74 5.76
CA ASN A 66 -10.20 19.49 4.54
C ASN A 66 -10.00 18.59 3.30
N GLY A 67 -10.84 17.59 3.10
CA GLY A 67 -10.76 16.67 1.97
C GLY A 67 -9.72 15.54 2.11
N VAL A 68 -9.03 15.43 3.26
CA VAL A 68 -8.00 14.41 3.49
C VAL A 68 -8.36 13.52 4.66
N ASN A 69 -8.36 12.21 4.41
CA ASN A 69 -8.50 11.20 5.46
C ASN A 69 -7.11 10.83 6.04
N TYR A 70 -6.70 11.53 7.11
CA TYR A 70 -5.40 11.29 7.75
C TYR A 70 -5.26 9.89 8.34
N LYS A 71 -6.35 9.26 8.78
CA LYS A 71 -6.34 7.88 9.30
C LYS A 71 -6.00 6.89 8.18
N ALA A 72 -6.61 7.06 7.01
CA ALA A 72 -6.31 6.26 5.83
C ALA A 72 -4.87 6.48 5.34
N MET A 73 -4.39 7.73 5.34
CA MET A 73 -3.01 8.04 4.97
C MET A 73 -1.99 7.40 5.91
N LEU A 74 -2.25 7.41 7.22
CA LEU A 74 -1.38 6.75 8.19
C LEU A 74 -1.41 5.23 8.04
N ALA A 75 -2.59 4.64 7.83
CA ALA A 75 -2.74 3.21 7.55
C ALA A 75 -2.00 2.80 6.27
N PHE A 76 -2.07 3.63 5.23
CA PHE A 76 -1.33 3.46 3.98
C PHE A 76 0.18 3.44 4.22
N ALA A 77 0.70 4.40 4.97
CA ALA A 77 2.11 4.44 5.34
C ALA A 77 2.54 3.17 6.09
N ILE A 78 1.75 2.71 7.07
CA ILE A 78 2.04 1.47 7.81
C ILE A 78 2.09 0.26 6.86
N GLY A 79 1.14 0.14 5.94
CA GLY A 79 1.10 -0.94 4.96
C GLY A 79 2.31 -0.95 4.02
N ILE A 80 2.79 0.22 3.60
CA ILE A 80 4.02 0.36 2.81
C ILE A 80 5.24 -0.03 3.64
N PHE A 81 5.36 0.47 4.87
CA PHE A 81 6.51 0.18 5.74
C PHE A 81 6.64 -1.32 6.04
N ALA A 82 5.55 -2.06 6.09
CA ALA A 82 5.59 -3.52 6.26
C ALA A 82 6.30 -4.24 5.09
N ASN A 83 6.17 -3.72 3.87
CA ASN A 83 6.79 -4.27 2.66
C ASN A 83 8.17 -3.67 2.33
N LEU A 84 8.50 -2.53 2.94
CA LEU A 84 9.71 -1.77 2.60
C LEU A 84 11.02 -2.57 2.75
N PRO A 85 11.25 -3.34 3.83
CA PRO A 85 12.50 -4.10 3.98
C PRO A 85 12.70 -5.12 2.87
N GLY A 86 11.63 -5.84 2.48
CA GLY A 86 11.68 -6.81 1.40
C GLY A 86 11.92 -6.15 0.04
N PHE A 87 11.29 -5.02 -0.22
CA PHE A 87 11.53 -4.24 -1.44
C PHE A 87 12.97 -3.76 -1.54
N LEU A 88 13.55 -3.20 -0.47
CA LEU A 88 14.95 -2.75 -0.46
C LEU A 88 15.93 -3.89 -0.67
N HIS A 89 15.61 -5.10 -0.20
CA HIS A 89 16.38 -6.29 -0.48
C HIS A 89 16.27 -6.71 -1.95
N ALA A 90 15.07 -6.69 -2.53
CA ALA A 90 14.85 -7.06 -3.93
C ALA A 90 15.57 -6.11 -4.90
N VAL A 91 15.65 -4.81 -4.56
CA VAL A 91 16.40 -3.80 -5.33
C VAL A 91 17.92 -3.86 -5.06
N ARG A 92 18.39 -4.80 -4.22
CA ARG A 92 19.81 -5.00 -3.84
C ARG A 92 20.44 -3.82 -3.09
N ILE A 93 19.64 -3.00 -2.42
CA ILE A 93 20.12 -1.93 -1.53
C ILE A 93 20.51 -2.53 -0.18
N LEU A 94 19.73 -3.49 0.34
CA LEU A 94 20.01 -4.20 1.59
C LEU A 94 20.70 -5.55 1.30
N PRO A 95 21.84 -5.84 1.95
CA PRO A 95 22.50 -7.12 1.82
C PRO A 95 21.69 -8.23 2.50
N SER A 96 21.74 -9.44 1.92
CA SER A 96 21.01 -10.62 2.40
C SER A 96 21.34 -11.02 3.85
N SER A 97 22.51 -10.59 4.37
CA SER A 97 22.94 -10.86 5.74
C SER A 97 22.15 -10.10 6.81
N MET A 98 21.48 -9.00 6.44
CA MET A 98 20.71 -8.17 7.37
C MET A 98 19.21 -8.50 7.40
N LEU A 99 18.72 -9.28 6.43
CA LEU A 99 17.30 -9.58 6.34
C LEU A 99 17.01 -11.00 6.84
N PRO A 100 16.16 -11.18 7.87
CA PRO A 100 15.71 -12.51 8.27
C PRO A 100 14.93 -13.17 7.12
N ALA A 101 15.12 -14.48 6.95
CA ALA A 101 14.50 -15.24 5.86
C ALA A 101 12.97 -15.10 5.82
N CYS A 102 12.32 -14.93 6.98
CA CYS A 102 10.87 -14.74 7.05
C CYS A 102 10.40 -13.43 6.38
N LEU A 103 11.20 -12.35 6.43
CA LEU A 103 10.86 -11.08 5.76
C LEU A 103 11.07 -11.16 4.24
N ALA A 104 12.07 -11.94 3.80
CA ALA A 104 12.24 -12.21 2.37
C ALA A 104 11.05 -13.01 1.82
N MET A 105 10.65 -14.10 2.51
CA MET A 105 9.44 -14.88 2.14
C MET A 105 8.15 -14.05 2.22
N ALA A 106 8.02 -13.16 3.20
CA ALA A 106 6.87 -12.25 3.30
C ALA A 106 6.78 -11.31 2.11
N TYR A 107 7.92 -10.90 1.54
CA TYR A 107 7.95 -10.05 0.35
C TYR A 107 7.52 -10.79 -0.92
N ASP A 108 7.73 -12.11 -1.01
CA ASP A 108 7.17 -12.90 -2.11
C ASP A 108 5.63 -12.86 -2.12
N CYS A 109 5.04 -12.62 -0.95
CA CYS A 109 3.60 -12.41 -0.76
C CYS A 109 3.25 -10.93 -0.46
N ALA A 110 4.04 -9.96 -0.94
CA ALA A 110 3.94 -8.53 -0.62
C ALA A 110 2.53 -7.97 -0.80
N TRP A 111 1.78 -8.45 -1.80
CA TRP A 111 0.40 -8.06 -2.03
C TRP A 111 -0.49 -8.36 -0.82
N PHE A 112 -0.47 -9.60 -0.32
CA PHE A 112 -1.29 -10.01 0.82
C PHE A 112 -0.85 -9.34 2.11
N VAL A 113 0.45 -9.18 2.30
CA VAL A 113 1.04 -8.46 3.44
C VAL A 113 0.56 -7.01 3.45
N GLY A 114 0.63 -6.32 2.31
CA GLY A 114 0.16 -4.94 2.17
C GLY A 114 -1.34 -4.78 2.43
N VAL A 115 -2.17 -5.66 1.86
CA VAL A 115 -3.63 -5.66 2.10
C VAL A 115 -3.93 -5.87 3.58
N PHE A 116 -3.29 -6.85 4.21
CA PHE A 116 -3.53 -7.18 5.61
C PHE A 116 -3.12 -6.03 6.54
N PHE A 117 -1.88 -5.56 6.44
CA PHE A 117 -1.39 -4.48 7.31
C PHE A 117 -2.10 -3.15 7.07
N GLY A 118 -2.38 -2.80 5.81
CA GLY A 118 -3.16 -1.61 5.48
C GLY A 118 -4.58 -1.65 6.03
N GLY A 119 -5.27 -2.79 5.86
CA GLY A 119 -6.64 -2.98 6.36
C GLY A 119 -6.70 -3.00 7.89
N VAL A 120 -5.84 -3.77 8.55
CA VAL A 120 -5.79 -3.85 10.03
C VAL A 120 -5.43 -2.50 10.63
N ALA A 121 -4.42 -1.81 10.09
CA ALA A 121 -4.03 -0.49 10.57
C ALA A 121 -5.18 0.52 10.43
N HIS A 122 -5.90 0.49 9.31
CA HIS A 122 -7.06 1.37 9.11
C HIS A 122 -8.18 1.07 10.11
N PHE A 123 -8.49 -0.20 10.33
CA PHE A 123 -9.50 -0.62 11.31
C PHE A 123 -9.16 -0.16 12.73
N VAL A 124 -7.91 -0.36 13.15
CA VAL A 124 -7.43 0.06 14.47
C VAL A 124 -7.49 1.58 14.62
N LEU A 125 -6.99 2.32 13.63
CA LEU A 125 -7.02 3.78 13.67
C LEU A 125 -8.43 4.36 13.64
N TYR A 126 -9.37 3.68 12.99
CA TYR A 126 -10.75 4.12 12.96
C TYR A 126 -11.48 3.82 14.28
N THR A 127 -11.16 2.69 14.94
CA THR A 127 -11.84 2.24 16.16
C THR A 127 -11.34 2.99 17.40
N PHE A 128 -10.04 3.33 17.45
CA PHE A 128 -9.42 3.89 18.67
C PHE A 128 -9.13 5.39 18.60
N PHE A 129 -9.17 5.98 17.43
CA PHE A 129 -8.90 7.40 17.20
C PHE A 129 -9.98 8.07 16.34
#